data_8d49adcfeca10a78b9ece3c884effee8
#
_entry.id   8d49adcfeca10a78b9ece3c884effee8
#
_cell.length_a   1.000
_cell.length_b   1.000
_cell.length_c   1.000
_cell.angle_alpha   90.00
_cell.angle_beta   90.00
_cell.angle_gamma   90.00
#
_symmetry.space_group_name_H-M   'P 1'
#
loop_
_entity.id
_entity.type
_entity.pdbx_description
1 polymer ?
#
loop_
_entity_poly.entity_id
_entity_poly.type
_entity_poly.pdbx_seq_one_letter_code
_entity_poly.pdbx_strand_id
1 'polypeptide(L)'
;MVRCSPRDHEETSSCNERNVCELWTVLDVGTGTGRFAQYFNDSGFDIVGIDASLSMMAKAREKKVRNLVQADAHRLPFRDRAFDGVIMIHVLHLVRDWVEVVGEVGRVTGKVIVAEVEGGEGFSPRSRYLDLRKEMGYPLDRFNDGEAGLRRLVPPATLKLVGDYWIDIDVHEEIDFFDRRKSSVSWDVPGEVNDRIIQRLHSENPEKTVRRREIVEVVGWDPAQLRNLAARERSRT
;
A
#
# COMPACT_ATOMS: atom_id res chain seq x y z
N MET A 1 -10.96 -4.89 -31.02
CA MET A 1 -9.62 -4.52 -30.51
C MET A 1 -9.24 -5.60 -29.49
N VAL A 2 -8.34 -6.49 -29.85
CA VAL A 2 -7.82 -7.50 -28.95
C VAL A 2 -6.72 -6.81 -28.12
N ARG A 3 -6.87 -6.78 -26.79
CA ARG A 3 -5.87 -6.20 -25.88
C ARG A 3 -4.87 -7.29 -25.54
N CYS A 4 -3.61 -7.05 -25.85
CA CYS A 4 -2.51 -7.94 -25.42
C CYS A 4 -2.33 -7.83 -23.91
N SER A 5 -2.28 -8.96 -23.22
CA SER A 5 -1.83 -9.07 -21.83
C SER A 5 -0.30 -8.95 -21.79
N PRO A 6 0.31 -8.43 -20.72
CA PRO A 6 1.77 -8.37 -20.58
C PRO A 6 2.49 -9.71 -20.69
N ARG A 7 1.78 -10.84 -20.61
CA ARG A 7 2.32 -12.19 -20.76
C ARG A 7 2.45 -12.68 -22.21
N ASP A 8 1.87 -11.94 -23.17
CA ASP A 8 1.81 -12.36 -24.57
C ASP A 8 3.07 -11.93 -25.38
N HIS A 9 4.08 -11.36 -24.73
CA HIS A 9 5.29 -10.89 -25.37
C HIS A 9 6.29 -12.00 -25.79
N GLU A 10 6.11 -13.23 -25.33
CA GLU A 10 7.05 -14.32 -25.66
C GLU A 10 6.72 -15.11 -26.96
N GLU A 11 5.57 -14.95 -27.56
CA GLU A 11 5.16 -15.83 -28.67
C GLU A 11 4.81 -15.18 -30.02
N THR A 12 4.99 -13.89 -30.25
CA THR A 12 4.62 -13.33 -31.56
C THR A 12 5.70 -12.45 -32.21
N SER A 13 6.53 -13.08 -33.01
CA SER A 13 7.41 -12.39 -33.98
C SER A 13 6.65 -11.94 -35.25
N SER A 14 5.37 -11.54 -35.14
CA SER A 14 4.58 -11.01 -36.26
C SER A 14 3.61 -9.91 -35.81
N CYS A 15 4.11 -8.91 -35.10
CA CYS A 15 3.36 -7.66 -34.94
C CYS A 15 3.62 -6.78 -36.16
N ASN A 16 2.62 -6.70 -37.03
CA ASN A 16 2.59 -5.77 -38.14
C ASN A 16 2.54 -4.33 -37.58
N GLU A 17 3.26 -3.37 -38.17
CA GLU A 17 3.52 -1.97 -37.75
C GLU A 17 2.27 -1.10 -37.46
N ARG A 18 1.09 -1.67 -37.35
CA ARG A 18 -0.19 -0.99 -37.05
C ARG A 18 -0.87 -1.40 -35.73
N ASN A 19 -0.27 -2.33 -34.96
CA ASN A 19 -0.75 -2.64 -33.62
C ASN A 19 0.17 -2.01 -32.58
N VAL A 20 -0.04 -0.74 -32.29
CA VAL A 20 0.50 -0.12 -31.07
C VAL A 20 -0.17 -0.85 -29.91
N CYS A 21 0.58 -1.71 -29.23
CA CYS A 21 0.16 -2.28 -27.97
C CYS A 21 0.02 -1.11 -26.97
N GLU A 22 -1.21 -0.64 -26.75
CA GLU A 22 -1.46 0.39 -25.76
C GLU A 22 -1.09 -0.18 -24.39
N LEU A 23 0.06 0.22 -23.87
CA LEU A 23 0.48 -0.11 -22.52
C LEU A 23 -0.56 0.46 -21.54
N TRP A 24 -0.93 -0.35 -20.55
CA TRP A 24 -1.76 0.14 -19.47
C TRP A 24 -1.02 1.23 -18.69
N THR A 25 -1.66 2.39 -18.58
CA THR A 25 -1.18 3.47 -17.73
C THR A 25 -1.67 3.27 -16.30
N VAL A 26 -0.74 3.16 -15.36
CA VAL A 26 -1.04 2.89 -13.95
C VAL A 26 -0.51 4.00 -13.08
N LEU A 27 -1.32 4.45 -12.12
CA LEU A 27 -0.88 5.38 -11.07
C LEU A 27 -0.62 4.59 -9.78
N ASP A 28 0.54 4.78 -9.19
CA ASP A 28 0.91 4.27 -7.85
C ASP A 28 0.79 5.40 -6.83
N VAL A 29 -0.26 5.37 -6.02
CA VAL A 29 -0.56 6.40 -5.01
C VAL A 29 0.14 6.07 -3.72
N GLY A 30 0.99 6.98 -3.23
CA GLY A 30 1.87 6.73 -2.09
C GLY A 30 3.00 5.79 -2.46
N THR A 31 3.65 6.04 -3.60
CA THR A 31 4.69 5.15 -4.16
C THR A 31 5.87 4.89 -3.22
N GLY A 32 6.09 5.77 -2.25
CA GLY A 32 7.14 5.65 -1.25
C GLY A 32 8.52 5.51 -1.88
N THR A 33 9.21 4.43 -1.55
CA THR A 33 10.53 4.10 -2.13
C THR A 33 10.46 3.43 -3.50
N GLY A 34 9.29 3.39 -4.14
CA GLY A 34 9.10 2.87 -5.49
C GLY A 34 9.13 1.33 -5.61
N ARG A 35 8.81 0.60 -4.55
CA ARG A 35 8.86 -0.88 -4.55
C ARG A 35 7.92 -1.47 -5.59
N PHE A 36 6.65 -1.04 -5.58
CA PHE A 36 5.66 -1.53 -6.52
C PHE A 36 5.80 -0.88 -7.90
N ALA A 37 6.06 0.43 -7.95
CA ALA A 37 6.29 1.13 -9.20
C ALA A 37 7.43 0.50 -10.03
N GLN A 38 8.54 0.10 -9.40
CA GLN A 38 9.61 -0.62 -10.05
C GLN A 38 9.12 -1.94 -10.66
N TYR A 39 8.42 -2.76 -9.85
CA TYR A 39 7.91 -4.06 -10.30
C TYR A 39 6.97 -3.93 -11.51
N PHE A 40 6.02 -2.96 -11.47
CA PHE A 40 5.11 -2.72 -12.58
C PHE A 40 5.83 -2.21 -13.83
N ASN A 41 6.83 -1.33 -13.67
CA ASN A 41 7.65 -0.86 -14.78
C ASN A 41 8.42 -2.02 -15.45
N ASP A 42 9.00 -2.91 -14.64
CA ASP A 42 9.74 -4.08 -15.15
C ASP A 42 8.80 -5.12 -15.78
N SER A 43 7.52 -5.09 -15.44
CA SER A 43 6.46 -5.93 -16.01
C SER A 43 5.80 -5.32 -17.26
N GLY A 44 6.32 -4.19 -17.77
CA GLY A 44 5.87 -3.59 -19.01
C GLY A 44 4.63 -2.69 -18.90
N PHE A 45 4.31 -2.17 -17.70
CA PHE A 45 3.29 -1.15 -17.51
C PHE A 45 3.91 0.26 -17.62
N ASP A 46 3.13 1.21 -18.15
CA ASP A 46 3.49 2.63 -18.04
C ASP A 46 2.99 3.13 -16.67
N ILE A 47 3.90 3.25 -15.71
CA ILE A 47 3.56 3.61 -14.35
C ILE A 47 4.04 5.00 -13.97
N VAL A 48 3.18 5.75 -13.28
CA VAL A 48 3.48 7.02 -12.63
C VAL A 48 3.35 6.83 -11.12
N GLY A 49 4.41 7.11 -10.37
CA GLY A 49 4.38 7.10 -8.90
C GLY A 49 4.16 8.50 -8.34
N ILE A 50 3.27 8.63 -7.35
CA ILE A 50 3.14 9.86 -6.58
C ILE A 50 3.44 9.62 -5.10
N ASP A 51 4.04 10.63 -4.48
CA ASP A 51 4.24 10.68 -3.03
C ASP A 51 4.35 12.14 -2.57
N ALA A 52 3.93 12.42 -1.35
CA ALA A 52 4.11 13.74 -0.73
C ALA A 52 5.55 13.97 -0.27
N SER A 53 6.30 12.91 0.01
CA SER A 53 7.65 12.92 0.58
C SER A 53 8.74 12.90 -0.49
N LEU A 54 9.44 14.02 -0.65
CA LEU A 54 10.62 14.10 -1.53
C LEU A 54 11.72 13.11 -1.16
N SER A 55 11.92 12.83 0.12
CA SER A 55 12.94 11.89 0.59
C SER A 55 12.63 10.45 0.19
N MET A 56 11.35 10.05 0.17
CA MET A 56 10.92 8.75 -0.34
C MET A 56 11.09 8.67 -1.84
N MET A 57 10.69 9.71 -2.56
CA MET A 57 10.85 9.78 -4.02
C MET A 57 12.32 9.76 -4.46
N ALA A 58 13.25 10.33 -3.67
CA ALA A 58 14.68 10.23 -3.95
C ALA A 58 15.12 8.75 -3.98
N LYS A 59 14.68 7.95 -3.02
CA LYS A 59 14.96 6.49 -2.99
C LYS A 59 14.30 5.74 -4.14
N ALA A 60 13.12 6.17 -4.58
CA ALA A 60 12.46 5.59 -5.75
C ALA A 60 13.24 5.87 -7.05
N ARG A 61 13.83 7.06 -7.17
CA ARG A 61 14.71 7.40 -8.32
C ARG A 61 15.97 6.53 -8.36
N GLU A 62 16.57 6.22 -7.21
CA GLU A 62 17.71 5.30 -7.12
C GLU A 62 17.37 3.92 -7.68
N LYS A 63 16.12 3.48 -7.53
CA LYS A 63 15.59 2.24 -8.11
C LYS A 63 15.13 2.38 -9.57
N LYS A 64 15.45 3.50 -10.22
CA LYS A 64 15.13 3.79 -11.62
C LYS A 64 13.63 3.90 -11.95
N VAL A 65 12.78 4.20 -10.96
CA VAL A 65 11.40 4.59 -11.24
C VAL A 65 11.42 5.92 -11.99
N ARG A 66 10.92 5.91 -13.22
CA ARG A 66 11.12 7.04 -14.17
C ARG A 66 10.14 8.19 -13.95
N ASN A 67 8.87 7.87 -13.84
CA ASN A 67 7.79 8.84 -13.80
C ASN A 67 7.35 9.05 -12.34
N LEU A 68 7.90 10.08 -11.70
CA LEU A 68 7.60 10.42 -10.31
C LEU A 68 7.11 11.86 -10.22
N VAL A 69 5.97 12.06 -9.57
CA VAL A 69 5.35 13.36 -9.35
C VAL A 69 5.14 13.57 -7.85
N GLN A 70 5.71 14.66 -7.30
CA GLN A 70 5.38 15.04 -5.93
C GLN A 70 3.97 15.61 -5.90
N ALA A 71 3.06 14.97 -5.15
CA ALA A 71 1.69 15.39 -5.04
C ALA A 71 1.05 14.96 -3.73
N ASP A 72 0.03 15.70 -3.31
CA ASP A 72 -0.89 15.31 -2.25
C ASP A 72 -2.01 14.45 -2.86
N ALA A 73 -2.22 13.27 -2.27
CA ALA A 73 -3.26 12.34 -2.72
C ALA A 73 -4.69 12.88 -2.57
N HIS A 74 -4.91 13.89 -1.71
CA HIS A 74 -6.20 14.57 -1.57
C HIS A 74 -6.53 15.44 -2.80
N ARG A 75 -5.54 15.79 -3.60
CA ARG A 75 -5.71 16.62 -4.81
C ARG A 75 -4.72 16.22 -5.89
N LEU A 76 -5.08 15.21 -6.66
CA LEU A 76 -4.22 14.67 -7.70
C LEU A 76 -4.09 15.61 -8.90
N PRO A 77 -2.87 15.93 -9.36
CA PRO A 77 -2.63 16.89 -10.45
C PRO A 77 -2.86 16.27 -11.84
N PHE A 78 -3.87 15.42 -11.96
CA PHE A 78 -4.19 14.72 -13.21
C PHE A 78 -5.64 14.99 -13.62
N ARG A 79 -5.90 14.92 -14.92
CA ARG A 79 -7.25 15.01 -15.47
C ARG A 79 -8.08 13.77 -15.09
N ASP A 80 -9.38 13.90 -15.22
CA ASP A 80 -10.30 12.78 -15.06
C ASP A 80 -9.93 11.62 -16.00
N ARG A 81 -9.98 10.39 -15.48
CA ARG A 81 -9.71 9.17 -16.24
C ARG A 81 -8.37 9.18 -16.97
N ALA A 82 -7.35 9.81 -16.37
CA ALA A 82 -6.00 9.87 -16.92
C ALA A 82 -5.31 8.50 -16.96
N PHE A 83 -5.70 7.60 -16.07
CA PHE A 83 -5.09 6.29 -15.89
C PHE A 83 -6.09 5.17 -16.13
N ASP A 84 -5.62 4.06 -16.69
CA ASP A 84 -6.40 2.82 -16.81
C ASP A 84 -6.61 2.18 -15.44
N GLY A 85 -5.59 2.17 -14.60
CA GLY A 85 -5.63 1.62 -13.26
C GLY A 85 -4.92 2.46 -12.22
N VAL A 86 -5.29 2.26 -10.95
CA VAL A 86 -4.58 2.83 -9.79
C VAL A 86 -4.29 1.70 -8.81
N ILE A 87 -3.11 1.74 -8.23
CA ILE A 87 -2.74 0.93 -7.06
C ILE A 87 -2.61 1.84 -5.84
N MET A 88 -3.11 1.38 -4.69
CA MET A 88 -3.03 2.02 -3.38
C MET A 88 -2.59 0.96 -2.38
N ILE A 89 -1.30 0.88 -2.07
CA ILE A 89 -0.77 -0.15 -1.18
C ILE A 89 -0.15 0.52 0.05
N HIS A 90 -0.69 0.23 1.22
CA HIS A 90 -0.22 0.79 2.50
C HIS A 90 -0.21 2.33 2.57
N VAL A 91 -1.19 3.00 1.96
CA VAL A 91 -1.25 4.47 1.92
C VAL A 91 -2.43 5.05 2.69
N LEU A 92 -3.63 4.44 2.62
CA LEU A 92 -4.83 5.06 3.17
C LEU A 92 -4.77 5.25 4.70
N HIS A 93 -4.10 4.36 5.42
CA HIS A 93 -3.92 4.50 6.87
C HIS A 93 -2.97 5.65 7.28
N LEU A 94 -2.26 6.25 6.32
CA LEU A 94 -1.34 7.38 6.54
C LEU A 94 -1.99 8.75 6.28
N VAL A 95 -3.21 8.77 5.76
CA VAL A 95 -3.91 10.02 5.40
C VAL A 95 -5.12 10.23 6.30
N ARG A 96 -5.44 11.50 6.63
CA ARG A 96 -6.57 11.83 7.53
C ARG A 96 -7.91 11.60 6.83
N ASP A 97 -8.14 12.32 5.77
CA ASP A 97 -9.42 12.34 5.05
C ASP A 97 -9.36 11.38 3.87
N TRP A 98 -9.15 10.10 4.17
CA TRP A 98 -8.98 9.07 3.15
C TRP A 98 -10.18 8.95 2.19
N VAL A 99 -11.39 9.39 2.60
CA VAL A 99 -12.56 9.44 1.72
C VAL A 99 -12.35 10.42 0.57
N GLU A 100 -11.71 11.56 0.82
CA GLU A 100 -11.34 12.51 -0.23
C GLU A 100 -10.31 11.90 -1.17
N VAL A 101 -9.30 11.22 -0.63
CA VAL A 101 -8.28 10.52 -1.42
C VAL A 101 -8.90 9.49 -2.35
N VAL A 102 -9.79 8.62 -1.85
CA VAL A 102 -10.43 7.60 -2.72
C VAL A 102 -11.36 8.24 -3.76
N GLY A 103 -11.96 9.39 -3.45
CA GLY A 103 -12.72 10.18 -4.41
C GLY A 103 -11.85 10.67 -5.57
N GLU A 104 -10.68 11.25 -5.26
CA GLU A 104 -9.70 11.68 -6.25
C GLU A 104 -9.14 10.50 -7.07
N VAL A 105 -8.79 9.39 -6.41
CA VAL A 105 -8.40 8.16 -7.08
C VAL A 105 -9.49 7.69 -8.05
N GLY A 106 -10.74 7.67 -7.60
CA GLY A 106 -11.90 7.35 -8.45
C GLY A 106 -12.10 8.32 -9.62
N ARG A 107 -11.71 9.60 -9.46
CA ARG A 107 -11.80 10.62 -10.52
C ARG A 107 -10.76 10.36 -11.62
N VAL A 108 -9.51 10.14 -11.25
CA VAL A 108 -8.41 10.00 -12.20
C VAL A 108 -8.33 8.62 -12.87
N THR A 109 -9.11 7.65 -12.40
CA THR A 109 -9.07 6.26 -12.88
C THR A 109 -10.20 5.96 -13.86
N GLY A 110 -9.89 5.26 -14.94
CA GLY A 110 -10.85 4.86 -15.96
C GLY A 110 -11.47 3.47 -15.76
N LYS A 111 -10.73 2.51 -15.16
CA LYS A 111 -11.12 1.09 -15.18
C LYS A 111 -11.08 0.40 -13.81
N VAL A 112 -9.95 0.41 -13.11
CA VAL A 112 -9.78 -0.38 -11.89
C VAL A 112 -8.92 0.31 -10.85
N ILE A 113 -9.28 0.13 -9.60
CA ILE A 113 -8.51 0.56 -8.44
C ILE A 113 -8.22 -0.68 -7.63
N VAL A 114 -6.95 -0.88 -7.28
CA VAL A 114 -6.48 -2.07 -6.58
C VAL A 114 -5.75 -1.67 -5.31
N ALA A 115 -6.01 -2.42 -4.24
CA ALA A 115 -5.25 -2.34 -3.00
C ALA A 115 -4.90 -3.73 -2.50
N GLU A 116 -3.94 -3.81 -1.60
CA GLU A 116 -3.56 -5.00 -0.87
C GLU A 116 -4.10 -4.91 0.55
N VAL A 117 -4.66 -6.00 1.04
CA VAL A 117 -5.09 -6.15 2.43
C VAL A 117 -4.35 -7.33 3.02
N GLU A 118 -3.51 -7.04 3.98
CA GLU A 118 -2.77 -8.07 4.72
C GLU A 118 -3.54 -8.47 5.98
N GLY A 119 -3.51 -9.75 6.29
CA GLY A 119 -4.01 -10.34 7.51
C GLY A 119 -3.09 -11.47 7.97
N GLY A 120 -3.38 -12.06 9.12
CA GLY A 120 -2.61 -13.20 9.59
C GLY A 120 -3.13 -13.72 10.93
N GLU A 121 -2.68 -14.91 11.27
CA GLU A 121 -3.00 -15.59 12.52
C GLU A 121 -1.70 -15.98 13.23
N GLY A 122 -1.69 -15.80 14.54
CA GLY A 122 -0.55 -16.11 15.39
C GLY A 122 0.12 -14.86 15.98
N PHE A 123 1.21 -15.06 16.68
CA PHE A 123 1.94 -14.01 17.35
C PHE A 123 2.63 -13.08 16.34
N SER A 124 2.53 -11.77 16.59
CA SER A 124 3.22 -10.74 15.82
C SER A 124 3.96 -9.79 16.77
N PRO A 125 5.29 -9.72 16.73
CA PRO A 125 6.07 -8.74 17.48
C PRO A 125 5.60 -7.31 17.23
N ARG A 126 5.21 -6.99 16.00
CA ARG A 126 4.64 -5.68 15.64
C ARG A 126 3.32 -5.40 16.37
N SER A 127 2.40 -6.35 16.40
CA SER A 127 1.12 -6.16 17.10
C SER A 127 1.36 -5.97 18.59
N ARG A 128 2.24 -6.78 19.18
CA ARG A 128 2.57 -6.67 20.60
C ARG A 128 3.30 -5.36 20.93
N TYR A 129 4.19 -4.89 20.04
CA TYR A 129 4.81 -3.57 20.16
C TYR A 129 3.75 -2.46 20.22
N LEU A 130 2.74 -2.51 19.36
CA LEU A 130 1.65 -1.52 19.32
C LEU A 130 0.81 -1.56 20.59
N ASP A 131 0.54 -2.73 21.15
CA ASP A 131 -0.17 -2.86 22.42
C ASP A 131 0.64 -2.26 23.57
N LEU A 132 1.93 -2.57 23.67
CA LEU A 132 2.81 -2.05 24.70
C LEU A 132 2.96 -0.54 24.64
N ARG A 133 3.11 0.05 23.44
CA ARG A 133 3.17 1.50 23.32
C ARG A 133 1.87 2.17 23.76
N LYS A 134 0.70 1.54 23.50
CA LYS A 134 -0.60 2.00 23.98
C LYS A 134 -0.70 1.89 25.49
N GLU A 135 -0.28 0.77 26.09
CA GLU A 135 -0.21 0.58 27.55
C GLU A 135 0.67 1.65 28.23
N MET A 136 1.73 2.10 27.55
CA MET A 136 2.65 3.13 28.04
C MET A 136 2.22 4.57 27.74
N GLY A 137 1.02 4.78 27.20
CA GLY A 137 0.46 6.12 26.94
C GLY A 137 0.86 6.72 25.59
N TYR A 138 1.44 5.93 24.67
CA TYR A 138 1.83 6.36 23.33
C TYR A 138 1.08 5.55 22.26
N PRO A 139 -0.26 5.58 22.20
CA PRO A 139 -0.98 4.86 21.15
C PRO A 139 -0.53 5.34 19.78
N LEU A 140 -0.47 4.43 18.81
CA LEU A 140 -0.23 4.85 17.44
C LEU A 140 -1.44 5.65 16.97
N ASP A 141 -1.21 6.92 16.66
CA ASP A 141 -2.23 7.77 16.06
C ASP A 141 -2.41 7.36 14.59
N ARG A 142 -3.18 6.31 14.39
CA ARG A 142 -3.63 5.94 13.05
C ARG A 142 -4.89 6.72 12.75
N PHE A 143 -4.85 7.47 11.67
CA PHE A 143 -6.01 8.25 11.25
C PHE A 143 -7.22 7.36 10.94
N ASN A 144 -6.98 6.11 10.50
CA ASN A 144 -8.03 5.19 10.11
C ASN A 144 -7.50 3.75 9.93
N ASP A 145 -8.40 2.83 9.57
CA ASP A 145 -8.09 1.42 9.29
C ASP A 145 -7.54 1.18 7.87
N GLY A 146 -7.29 2.24 7.13
CA GLY A 146 -6.74 2.16 5.79
C GLY A 146 -7.64 1.41 4.81
N GLU A 147 -7.01 0.59 4.00
CA GLU A 147 -7.66 -0.20 2.97
C GLU A 147 -8.69 -1.19 3.54
N ALA A 148 -8.44 -1.72 4.74
CA ALA A 148 -9.39 -2.58 5.46
C ALA A 148 -10.66 -1.81 5.85
N GLY A 149 -10.53 -0.54 6.24
CA GLY A 149 -11.66 0.37 6.50
C GLY A 149 -12.49 0.62 5.25
N LEU A 150 -11.83 0.91 4.14
CA LEU A 150 -12.49 1.09 2.84
C LEU A 150 -13.27 -0.17 2.44
N ARG A 151 -12.65 -1.36 2.56
CA ARG A 151 -13.29 -2.64 2.25
C ARG A 151 -14.57 -2.90 3.04
N ARG A 152 -14.62 -2.45 4.30
CA ARG A 152 -15.85 -2.59 5.14
C ARG A 152 -16.96 -1.65 4.70
N LEU A 153 -16.63 -0.45 4.24
CA LEU A 153 -17.62 0.55 3.81
C LEU A 153 -18.10 0.35 2.38
N VAL A 154 -17.20 -0.10 1.50
CA VAL A 154 -17.49 -0.36 0.11
C VAL A 154 -17.04 -1.77 -0.24
N PRO A 155 -17.98 -2.71 -0.41
CA PRO A 155 -17.63 -4.06 -0.85
C PRO A 155 -16.81 -4.01 -2.15
N PRO A 156 -15.66 -4.70 -2.22
CA PRO A 156 -14.87 -4.72 -3.43
C PRO A 156 -15.60 -5.40 -4.58
N ALA A 157 -15.39 -4.93 -5.78
CA ALA A 157 -15.90 -5.56 -7.00
C ALA A 157 -15.14 -6.85 -7.32
N THR A 158 -13.88 -6.93 -6.92
CA THR A 158 -13.05 -8.14 -7.06
C THR A 158 -12.26 -8.37 -5.78
N LEU A 159 -12.07 -9.66 -5.46
CA LEU A 159 -11.24 -10.12 -4.37
C LEU A 159 -10.46 -11.34 -4.81
N LYS A 160 -9.16 -11.34 -4.61
CA LYS A 160 -8.29 -12.47 -4.94
C LYS A 160 -7.35 -12.74 -3.78
N LEU A 161 -7.42 -13.94 -3.23
CA LEU A 161 -6.40 -14.45 -2.32
C LEU A 161 -5.13 -14.75 -3.14
N VAL A 162 -4.04 -14.06 -2.82
CA VAL A 162 -2.75 -14.18 -3.52
C VAL A 162 -1.68 -14.82 -2.66
N GLY A 163 -1.87 -14.84 -1.34
CA GLY A 163 -0.98 -15.51 -0.40
C GLY A 163 -1.75 -16.08 0.78
N ASP A 164 -1.50 -17.34 1.10
CA ASP A 164 -1.96 -18.03 2.33
C ASP A 164 -0.89 -19.07 2.67
N TYR A 165 0.02 -18.68 3.54
CA TYR A 165 1.20 -19.47 3.84
C TYR A 165 1.69 -19.26 5.28
N TRP A 166 2.41 -20.26 5.79
CA TRP A 166 3.05 -20.17 7.08
C TRP A 166 4.49 -19.73 6.92
N ILE A 167 4.91 -18.78 7.75
CA ILE A 167 6.29 -18.30 7.83
C ILE A 167 6.83 -18.50 9.24
N ASP A 168 8.12 -18.73 9.34
CA ASP A 168 8.85 -18.70 10.59
C ASP A 168 9.47 -17.31 10.75
N ILE A 169 9.08 -16.61 11.81
CA ILE A 169 9.54 -15.25 12.11
C ILE A 169 10.65 -15.34 13.15
N ASP A 170 11.81 -14.76 12.87
CA ASP A 170 12.80 -14.49 13.91
C ASP A 170 12.32 -13.29 14.75
N VAL A 171 11.79 -13.60 15.92
CA VAL A 171 11.20 -12.61 16.84
C VAL A 171 12.22 -11.55 17.26
N HIS A 172 13.47 -11.99 17.51
CA HIS A 172 14.51 -11.08 17.96
C HIS A 172 14.96 -10.12 16.84
N GLU A 173 15.04 -10.60 15.60
CA GLU A 173 15.35 -9.76 14.46
C GLU A 173 14.25 -8.71 14.23
N GLU A 174 12.97 -9.09 14.37
CA GLU A 174 11.86 -8.16 14.25
C GLU A 174 11.83 -7.14 15.40
N ILE A 175 12.14 -7.54 16.63
CA ILE A 175 12.29 -6.62 17.77
C ILE A 175 13.45 -5.65 17.52
N ASP A 176 14.60 -6.11 17.07
CA ASP A 176 15.75 -5.27 16.69
C ASP A 176 15.39 -4.23 15.61
N PHE A 177 14.44 -4.56 14.73
CA PHE A 177 13.97 -3.62 13.72
C PHE A 177 13.23 -2.42 14.34
N PHE A 178 12.49 -2.63 15.42
CA PHE A 178 11.85 -1.54 16.18
C PHE A 178 12.87 -0.80 17.04
N ASP A 179 13.81 -1.48 17.65
CA ASP A 179 14.89 -0.89 18.45
C ASP A 179 15.72 0.08 17.61
N ARG A 180 16.14 -0.33 16.43
CA ARG A 180 16.88 0.51 15.47
C ARG A 180 16.03 1.57 14.78
N ARG A 181 14.79 1.75 15.18
CA ARG A 181 13.84 2.72 14.63
C ARG A 181 13.67 2.64 13.11
N LYS A 182 13.75 1.46 12.55
CA LYS A 182 13.55 1.20 11.12
C LYS A 182 12.07 1.12 10.73
N SER A 183 11.17 0.93 11.72
CA SER A 183 9.73 0.91 11.52
C SER A 183 9.10 2.24 11.91
N SER A 184 8.16 2.72 11.08
CA SER A 184 7.40 3.95 11.36
C SER A 184 6.64 3.91 12.69
N VAL A 185 6.29 2.73 13.18
CA VAL A 185 5.58 2.57 14.47
C VAL A 185 6.43 2.94 15.69
N SER A 186 7.76 3.10 15.53
CA SER A 186 8.67 3.46 16.62
C SER A 186 9.21 4.89 16.53
N TRP A 187 8.93 5.64 15.45
CA TRP A 187 9.59 6.94 15.21
C TRP A 187 9.17 8.04 16.19
N ASP A 188 7.92 8.07 16.59
CA ASP A 188 7.31 9.07 17.46
C ASP A 188 7.31 8.69 18.94
N VAL A 189 7.85 7.52 19.29
CA VAL A 189 7.98 7.06 20.68
C VAL A 189 9.28 7.62 21.30
N PRO A 190 9.25 8.24 22.50
CA PRO A 190 10.47 8.66 23.19
C PRO A 190 11.46 7.50 23.42
N GLY A 191 12.77 7.79 23.40
CA GLY A 191 13.82 6.78 23.52
C GLY A 191 13.63 5.86 24.71
N GLU A 192 13.53 6.44 25.91
CA GLU A 192 13.34 5.69 27.16
C GLU A 192 12.09 4.80 27.18
N VAL A 193 11.01 5.24 26.51
CA VAL A 193 9.78 4.45 26.39
C VAL A 193 9.99 3.30 25.40
N ASN A 194 10.64 3.59 24.26
CA ASN A 194 10.99 2.55 23.29
C ASN A 194 11.84 1.46 23.94
N ASP A 195 12.90 1.83 24.69
CA ASP A 195 13.78 0.89 25.37
C ASP A 195 13.01 -0.03 26.34
N ARG A 196 12.05 0.53 27.08
CA ARG A 196 11.17 -0.24 27.96
C ARG A 196 10.26 -1.20 27.20
N ILE A 197 9.72 -0.78 26.04
CA ILE A 197 8.93 -1.65 25.17
C ILE A 197 9.78 -2.80 24.65
N ILE A 198 10.99 -2.51 24.16
CA ILE A 198 11.94 -3.49 23.64
C ILE A 198 12.33 -4.52 24.71
N GLN A 199 12.69 -4.06 25.90
CA GLN A 199 12.99 -4.95 27.04
C GLN A 199 11.83 -5.88 27.37
N ARG A 200 10.61 -5.35 27.38
CA ARG A 200 9.41 -6.14 27.66
C ARG A 200 9.12 -7.14 26.56
N LEU A 201 9.26 -6.76 25.30
CA LEU A 201 9.12 -7.67 24.17
C LEU A 201 10.08 -8.87 24.27
N HIS A 202 11.35 -8.61 24.56
CA HIS A 202 12.34 -9.69 24.75
C HIS A 202 11.98 -10.60 25.93
N SER A 203 11.54 -10.02 27.07
CA SER A 203 11.18 -10.80 28.25
C SER A 203 9.93 -11.67 28.08
N GLU A 204 8.96 -11.19 27.29
CA GLU A 204 7.73 -11.92 26.98
C GLU A 204 7.94 -13.00 25.92
N ASN A 205 9.02 -12.91 25.12
CA ASN A 205 9.28 -13.79 23.99
C ASN A 205 10.69 -14.41 24.07
N PRO A 206 10.89 -15.40 24.95
CA PRO A 206 12.19 -16.08 25.08
C PRO A 206 12.51 -16.94 23.85
N GLU A 207 11.50 -17.35 23.10
CA GLU A 207 11.69 -18.14 21.89
C GLU A 207 12.17 -17.24 20.74
N LYS A 208 13.21 -17.73 20.07
CA LYS A 208 13.79 -17.01 18.94
C LYS A 208 12.87 -16.99 17.70
N THR A 209 12.14 -18.07 17.49
CA THR A 209 11.34 -18.27 16.29
C THR A 209 9.91 -18.61 16.64
N VAL A 210 8.96 -17.93 16.00
CA VAL A 210 7.52 -18.24 16.07
C VAL A 210 6.97 -18.46 14.68
N ARG A 211 6.01 -19.37 14.57
CA ARG A 211 5.32 -19.65 13.32
C ARG A 211 4.04 -18.83 13.22
N ARG A 212 3.89 -18.12 12.09
CA ARG A 212 2.73 -17.25 11.82
C ARG A 212 2.16 -17.56 10.44
N ARG A 213 0.83 -17.53 10.32
CA ARG A 213 0.16 -17.58 9.04
C ARG A 213 0.02 -16.18 8.48
N GLU A 214 0.41 -16.00 7.23
CA GLU A 214 0.22 -14.77 6.48
C GLU A 214 -0.88 -14.98 5.43
N ILE A 215 -1.81 -14.04 5.39
CA ILE A 215 -2.90 -14.01 4.43
C ILE A 215 -2.80 -12.68 3.68
N VAL A 216 -2.65 -12.76 2.36
CA VAL A 216 -2.55 -11.59 1.49
C VAL A 216 -3.68 -11.62 0.47
N GLU A 217 -4.52 -10.62 0.51
CA GLU A 217 -5.64 -10.45 -0.42
C GLU A 217 -5.42 -9.22 -1.29
N VAL A 218 -5.63 -9.35 -2.58
CA VAL A 218 -5.72 -8.22 -3.51
C VAL A 218 -7.19 -7.93 -3.73
N VAL A 219 -7.59 -6.70 -3.44
CA VAL A 219 -8.96 -6.21 -3.55
C VAL A 219 -9.05 -5.15 -4.63
N GLY A 220 -10.14 -5.14 -5.38
CA GLY A 220 -10.35 -4.17 -6.45
C GLY A 220 -11.73 -3.54 -6.41
N TRP A 221 -11.78 -2.25 -6.73
CA TRP A 221 -13.03 -1.49 -6.82
C TRP A 221 -13.23 -0.91 -8.22
N ASP A 222 -14.47 -0.79 -8.62
CA ASP A 222 -14.85 0.07 -9.73
C ASP A 222 -14.68 1.54 -9.31
N PRO A 223 -14.09 2.40 -10.16
CA PRO A 223 -13.92 3.82 -9.86
C PRO A 223 -15.23 4.54 -9.48
N ALA A 224 -16.37 4.12 -10.02
CA ALA A 224 -17.66 4.71 -9.69
C ALA A 224 -18.08 4.45 -8.24
N GLN A 225 -17.73 3.28 -7.67
CA GLN A 225 -18.01 2.96 -6.26
C GLN A 225 -17.34 4.00 -5.34
N LEU A 226 -16.08 4.33 -5.60
CA LEU A 226 -15.31 5.26 -4.77
C LEU A 226 -15.75 6.71 -4.95
N ARG A 227 -16.07 7.13 -6.20
CA ARG A 227 -16.69 8.46 -6.44
C ARG A 227 -18.01 8.61 -5.69
N ASN A 228 -18.84 7.57 -5.68
CA ASN A 228 -20.14 7.58 -4.99
C ASN A 228 -19.96 7.66 -3.47
N LEU A 229 -18.98 6.96 -2.89
CA LEU A 229 -18.64 7.08 -1.47
C LEU A 229 -18.28 8.54 -1.15
N ALA A 230 -17.33 9.12 -1.85
CA ALA A 230 -16.86 10.48 -1.61
C ALA A 230 -17.99 11.53 -1.79
N ALA A 231 -18.89 11.35 -2.75
CA ALA A 231 -20.03 12.23 -2.94
C ALA A 231 -21.04 12.15 -1.78
N ARG A 232 -21.30 10.95 -1.26
CA ARG A 232 -22.20 10.74 -0.10
C ARG A 232 -21.66 11.38 1.18
N GLU A 233 -20.38 11.22 1.46
CA GLU A 233 -19.77 11.78 2.67
C GLU A 233 -19.72 13.32 2.61
N ARG A 234 -19.41 13.92 1.45
CA ARG A 234 -19.49 15.38 1.28
C ARG A 234 -20.89 15.95 1.47
N SER A 235 -21.94 15.19 1.25
CA SER A 235 -23.33 15.66 1.46
C SER A 235 -23.79 15.55 2.91
N ARG A 236 -22.98 14.94 3.81
CA ARG A 236 -23.27 14.79 5.25
C ARG A 236 -22.58 15.85 6.12
N THR A 237 -21.59 16.52 5.56
CA THR A 237 -20.87 17.66 6.19
C THR A 237 -21.49 18.98 5.76
#